data_6e1fe110d136597f34ebdeb07695a3b1
#
_entry.id   6e1fe110d136597f34ebdeb07695a3b1
#
_cell.length_a   1.000
_cell.length_b   1.000
_cell.length_c   1.000
_cell.angle_alpha   90.00
_cell.angle_beta   90.00
_cell.angle_gamma   90.00
#
_symmetry.space_group_name_H-M   'P 1'
#
loop_
_entity.id
_entity.type
_entity.pdbx_description
1 polymer ?
#
loop_
_entity_poly.entity_id
_entity_poly.type
_entity_poly.pdbx_seq_one_letter_code
_entity_poly.pdbx_strand_id
1 'polypeptide(L)'
;MSASASVLSALKTAKAKGQLSAASLANAAGWLESGALPPTAVEALADLVAQGAWAELEDRFYKGIAFGTGGMRGRTVGRVSAANELDAAGLPIRAAVGSACLNDFNVLRAGLGLWRQASAQNPTPRLVVAHDVRHFSRHFAELLASAWTQLGGEAYLFADARSTPQLSFTVRHLGAHAGVVITASHNPSHDNGFKCCLATGGQVTPPDDVAIVEQVGQISLADVEPYLEKNLAGVLTVPADAEDAYLARLAALVVDPEVLSRHAPKVVFTNLHGTGDVMVIPALRRVGLDPFVVDEQREHDGRFPTVPSPNPESPAAFVLALKHAEEIAADLVLATDPDSDRVGVACPLPKGGYRLLTGNEVAALLTEFRISSLKDAGILPAAGTDAAVVVKSLVTTPLVQAICDRHGIRCVETLVGFKWIARKLERWASKLAAGAGTEAPALPLHRRAPLALRHSSLFLLGAEESYGYLADDAVRDKDANATVVMLCEF
;
A
#
# COMPACT_ATOMS: atom_id res chain seq x y z
N MET A 1 21.13 37.28 -16.41
CA MET A 1 20.09 36.79 -15.48
C MET A 1 20.37 35.35 -15.21
N SER A 2 20.15 34.86 -13.98
CA SER A 2 20.20 33.40 -13.70
C SER A 2 19.11 32.68 -14.46
N ALA A 3 19.28 31.36 -14.69
CA ALA A 3 18.25 30.53 -15.34
C ALA A 3 16.91 30.60 -14.59
N SER A 4 16.92 30.52 -13.25
CA SER A 4 15.73 30.69 -12.41
C SER A 4 15.03 32.04 -12.63
N ALA A 5 15.78 33.14 -12.72
CA ALA A 5 15.21 34.48 -12.97
C ALA A 5 14.57 34.59 -14.36
N SER A 6 15.14 33.92 -15.37
CA SER A 6 14.57 33.89 -16.72
C SER A 6 13.25 33.11 -16.75
N VAL A 7 13.21 31.91 -16.12
CA VAL A 7 11.99 31.12 -15.99
C VAL A 7 10.91 31.91 -15.26
N LEU A 8 11.21 32.51 -14.11
CA LEU A 8 10.28 33.32 -13.35
C LEU A 8 9.69 34.49 -14.14
N SER A 9 10.51 35.19 -14.95
CA SER A 9 10.04 36.25 -15.83
C SER A 9 9.03 35.74 -16.86
N ALA A 10 9.28 34.59 -17.46
CA ALA A 10 8.38 33.96 -18.42
C ALA A 10 7.04 33.53 -17.75
N LEU A 11 7.10 32.96 -16.55
CA LEU A 11 5.89 32.59 -15.77
C LEU A 11 5.03 33.83 -15.42
N LYS A 12 5.67 34.95 -15.04
CA LYS A 12 4.98 36.24 -14.82
C LYS A 12 4.27 36.72 -16.08
N THR A 13 4.92 36.62 -17.24
CA THR A 13 4.34 36.95 -18.52
C THR A 13 3.18 36.06 -18.90
N ALA A 14 3.32 34.75 -18.70
CA ALA A 14 2.25 33.77 -18.95
C ALA A 14 1.00 34.03 -18.06
N LYS A 15 1.21 34.34 -16.79
CA LYS A 15 0.13 34.78 -15.89
C LYS A 15 -0.59 36.01 -16.36
N ALA A 16 0.18 37.06 -16.84
CA ALA A 16 -0.43 38.26 -17.37
C ALA A 16 -1.28 38.01 -18.63
N LYS A 17 -0.97 36.94 -19.39
CA LYS A 17 -1.73 36.48 -20.55
C LYS A 17 -2.87 35.51 -20.20
N GLY A 18 -3.10 35.22 -18.92
CA GLY A 18 -4.14 34.28 -18.46
C GLY A 18 -3.82 32.79 -18.72
N GLN A 19 -2.57 32.44 -19.01
CA GLN A 19 -2.11 31.08 -19.28
C GLN A 19 -1.72 30.31 -17.99
N LEU A 20 -1.55 31.04 -16.88
CA LEU A 20 -1.22 30.53 -15.55
C LEU A 20 -2.08 31.22 -14.49
N SER A 21 -2.51 30.48 -13.49
CA SER A 21 -3.18 31.04 -12.32
C SER A 21 -2.22 31.81 -11.41
N ALA A 22 -2.77 32.67 -10.54
CA ALA A 22 -1.98 33.34 -9.51
C ALA A 22 -1.36 32.35 -8.51
N ALA A 23 -2.09 31.28 -8.19
CA ALA A 23 -1.61 30.22 -7.29
C ALA A 23 -0.41 29.49 -7.88
N SER A 24 -0.50 29.07 -9.14
CA SER A 24 0.60 28.38 -9.83
C SER A 24 1.85 29.26 -9.95
N LEU A 25 1.67 30.55 -10.28
CA LEU A 25 2.80 31.47 -10.28
C LEU A 25 3.44 31.62 -8.88
N ALA A 26 2.63 31.75 -7.82
CA ALA A 26 3.15 31.91 -6.46
C ALA A 26 3.93 30.66 -6.01
N ASN A 27 3.38 29.45 -6.27
CA ASN A 27 4.06 28.20 -5.92
C ASN A 27 5.35 28.01 -6.72
N ALA A 28 5.34 28.24 -8.03
CA ALA A 28 6.54 28.11 -8.87
C ALA A 28 7.60 29.16 -8.50
N ALA A 29 7.20 30.40 -8.19
CA ALA A 29 8.10 31.43 -7.71
C ALA A 29 8.77 31.02 -6.39
N GLY A 30 8.00 30.55 -5.41
CA GLY A 30 8.56 30.07 -4.15
C GLY A 30 9.57 28.92 -4.33
N TRP A 31 9.35 28.04 -5.29
CA TRP A 31 10.30 26.96 -5.62
C TRP A 31 11.58 27.52 -6.27
N LEU A 32 11.46 28.39 -7.27
CA LEU A 32 12.61 28.98 -7.99
C LEU A 32 13.44 29.93 -7.11
N GLU A 33 12.80 30.64 -6.19
CA GLU A 33 13.44 31.60 -5.27
C GLU A 33 14.01 30.93 -4.01
N SER A 34 13.68 29.67 -3.74
CA SER A 34 14.21 28.93 -2.58
C SER A 34 15.73 28.74 -2.60
N GLY A 35 16.34 28.76 -3.78
CA GLY A 35 17.76 28.43 -3.96
C GLY A 35 18.11 26.94 -3.84
N ALA A 36 17.15 26.10 -3.50
CA ALA A 36 17.34 24.67 -3.23
C ALA A 36 17.14 23.77 -4.46
N LEU A 37 16.70 24.33 -5.60
CA LEU A 37 16.51 23.53 -6.81
C LEU A 37 17.86 23.23 -7.49
N PRO A 38 18.18 21.97 -7.78
CA PRO A 38 19.36 21.62 -8.55
C PRO A 38 19.23 22.16 -10.00
N PRO A 39 20.34 22.37 -10.70
CA PRO A 39 20.34 22.90 -12.08
C PRO A 39 19.40 22.11 -13.01
N THR A 40 19.36 20.79 -12.88
CA THR A 40 18.51 19.92 -13.71
C THR A 40 17.01 20.17 -13.52
N ALA A 41 16.57 20.55 -12.32
CA ALA A 41 15.17 20.90 -12.06
C ALA A 41 14.81 22.26 -12.69
N VAL A 42 15.73 23.24 -12.62
CA VAL A 42 15.55 24.55 -13.26
C VAL A 42 15.54 24.41 -14.79
N GLU A 43 16.41 23.57 -15.35
CA GLU A 43 16.46 23.26 -16.79
C GLU A 43 15.16 22.63 -17.27
N ALA A 44 14.58 21.68 -16.49
CA ALA A 44 13.29 21.07 -16.82
C ALA A 44 12.17 22.12 -16.90
N LEU A 45 12.12 23.04 -15.94
CA LEU A 45 11.14 24.13 -15.97
C LEU A 45 11.38 25.11 -17.13
N ALA A 46 12.64 25.40 -17.46
CA ALA A 46 13.00 26.25 -18.60
C ALA A 46 12.59 25.62 -19.94
N ASP A 47 12.76 24.31 -20.08
CA ASP A 47 12.36 23.58 -21.28
C ASP A 47 10.84 23.58 -21.45
N LEU A 48 10.06 23.31 -20.39
CA LEU A 48 8.59 23.40 -20.43
C LEU A 48 8.09 24.81 -20.80
N VAL A 49 8.77 25.84 -20.31
CA VAL A 49 8.52 27.25 -20.70
C VAL A 49 8.80 27.44 -22.18
N ALA A 50 9.92 26.94 -22.68
CA ALA A 50 10.31 27.05 -24.10
C ALA A 50 9.34 26.31 -25.03
N GLN A 51 8.81 25.18 -24.58
CA GLN A 51 7.76 24.41 -25.27
C GLN A 51 6.39 25.12 -25.24
N GLY A 52 6.20 26.14 -24.41
CA GLY A 52 4.89 26.78 -24.19
C GLY A 52 3.90 25.84 -23.45
N ALA A 53 4.39 24.89 -22.67
CA ALA A 53 3.61 23.86 -21.95
C ALA A 53 2.89 24.43 -20.72
N TRP A 54 2.13 25.51 -20.90
CA TRP A 54 1.50 26.25 -19.80
C TRP A 54 0.50 25.43 -19.01
N ALA A 55 -0.27 24.57 -19.69
CA ALA A 55 -1.22 23.66 -19.01
C ALA A 55 -0.50 22.62 -18.12
N GLU A 56 0.67 22.15 -18.53
CA GLU A 56 1.51 21.27 -17.72
C GLU A 56 2.09 22.01 -16.51
N LEU A 57 2.60 23.23 -16.70
CA LEU A 57 3.09 24.06 -15.62
C LEU A 57 1.99 24.44 -14.62
N GLU A 58 0.76 24.71 -15.10
CA GLU A 58 -0.40 24.89 -14.24
C GLU A 58 -0.66 23.63 -13.40
N ASP A 59 -0.71 22.43 -14.01
CA ASP A 59 -0.95 21.15 -13.35
C ASP A 59 0.14 20.81 -12.30
N ARG A 60 1.38 21.18 -12.57
CA ARG A 60 2.51 20.97 -11.66
C ARG A 60 2.53 21.89 -10.44
N PHE A 61 1.92 23.09 -10.54
CA PHE A 61 2.05 24.13 -9.52
C PHE A 61 0.74 24.69 -8.97
N TYR A 62 -0.46 24.24 -9.41
CA TYR A 62 -1.74 24.81 -8.98
C TYR A 62 -2.01 24.74 -7.47
N LYS A 63 -1.31 23.83 -6.78
CA LYS A 63 -1.36 23.68 -5.32
C LYS A 63 -0.08 23.04 -4.79
N GLY A 64 0.08 22.98 -3.47
CA GLY A 64 1.00 22.03 -2.83
C GLY A 64 0.39 20.65 -2.76
N ILE A 65 1.20 19.59 -2.93
CA ILE A 65 0.74 18.24 -2.67
C ILE A 65 0.39 18.11 -1.18
N ALA A 66 -0.82 17.65 -0.90
CA ALA A 66 -1.27 17.50 0.48
C ALA A 66 -0.76 16.19 1.07
N PHE A 67 -0.17 16.26 2.25
CA PHE A 67 0.00 15.09 3.10
C PHE A 67 -1.33 14.84 3.80
N GLY A 68 -2.09 13.84 3.30
CA GLY A 68 -3.38 13.44 3.88
C GLY A 68 -3.20 12.49 5.05
N THR A 69 -4.34 12.06 5.62
CA THR A 69 -4.35 11.06 6.70
C THR A 69 -3.85 9.69 6.20
N GLY A 70 -2.54 9.46 6.30
CA GLY A 70 -1.90 8.20 5.90
C GLY A 70 -0.92 8.33 4.74
N GLY A 71 -0.72 9.52 4.17
CA GLY A 71 0.28 9.73 3.14
C GLY A 71 -0.07 10.74 2.07
N MET A 72 0.64 10.69 0.96
CA MET A 72 0.47 11.55 -0.22
C MET A 72 0.23 10.68 -1.45
N ARG A 73 -0.51 11.21 -2.41
CA ARG A 73 -0.58 10.68 -3.78
C ARG A 73 -0.51 11.84 -4.77
N GLY A 74 0.21 11.65 -5.84
CA GLY A 74 0.33 12.65 -6.89
C GLY A 74 0.98 12.07 -8.12
N ARG A 75 0.89 12.84 -9.18
CA ARG A 75 1.56 12.54 -10.42
C ARG A 75 3.06 12.61 -10.24
N THR A 76 3.79 11.64 -10.76
CA THR A 76 5.26 11.61 -10.78
C THR A 76 5.83 11.72 -12.20
N VAL A 77 5.04 11.39 -13.23
CA VAL A 77 5.37 11.57 -14.64
C VAL A 77 4.46 12.63 -15.25
N GLY A 78 5.02 13.68 -15.88
CA GLY A 78 4.26 14.74 -16.53
C GLY A 78 3.40 14.24 -17.71
N ARG A 79 2.34 14.97 -18.07
CA ARG A 79 1.64 14.77 -19.35
C ARG A 79 2.48 15.28 -20.51
N VAL A 80 3.20 16.35 -20.24
CA VAL A 80 4.28 16.88 -21.07
C VAL A 80 5.54 16.81 -20.21
N SER A 81 6.55 16.10 -20.67
CA SER A 81 7.84 15.99 -19.97
C SER A 81 8.86 16.92 -20.59
N ALA A 82 9.76 17.45 -19.77
CA ALA A 82 10.94 18.13 -20.23
C ALA A 82 11.94 17.13 -20.83
N ALA A 83 12.79 17.57 -21.75
CA ALA A 83 13.75 16.72 -22.42
C ALA A 83 14.68 15.96 -21.45
N ASN A 84 15.09 16.62 -20.35
CA ASN A 84 15.94 16.00 -19.34
C ASN A 84 15.19 15.15 -18.30
N GLU A 85 13.87 15.05 -18.39
CA GLU A 85 13.05 14.12 -17.61
C GLU A 85 12.93 12.75 -18.30
N LEU A 86 13.31 12.64 -19.57
CA LEU A 86 13.25 11.44 -20.39
C LEU A 86 14.63 10.97 -20.82
N ASP A 87 14.78 9.67 -21.05
CA ASP A 87 15.93 9.09 -21.73
C ASP A 87 15.77 9.17 -23.26
N ALA A 88 16.75 8.63 -23.98
CA ALA A 88 16.74 8.59 -25.45
C ALA A 88 15.61 7.72 -26.05
N ALA A 89 15.03 6.81 -25.26
CA ALA A 89 13.88 5.98 -25.64
C ALA A 89 12.53 6.62 -25.25
N GLY A 90 12.56 7.82 -24.62
CA GLY A 90 11.36 8.50 -24.13
C GLY A 90 10.82 7.95 -22.81
N LEU A 91 11.63 7.17 -22.08
CA LEU A 91 11.23 6.64 -20.78
C LEU A 91 11.56 7.64 -19.66
N PRO A 92 10.70 7.77 -18.63
CA PRO A 92 10.93 8.68 -17.51
C PRO A 92 12.18 8.31 -16.71
N ILE A 93 13.15 9.22 -16.60
CA ILE A 93 14.36 9.08 -15.79
C ILE A 93 14.45 10.06 -14.62
N ARG A 94 13.57 11.05 -14.58
CA ARG A 94 13.39 11.98 -13.46
C ARG A 94 11.93 12.27 -13.23
N ALA A 95 11.57 12.40 -11.97
CA ALA A 95 10.22 12.77 -11.56
C ALA A 95 9.91 14.23 -11.93
N ALA A 96 8.66 14.51 -12.29
CA ALA A 96 8.17 15.82 -12.65
C ALA A 96 8.36 16.83 -11.51
N VAL A 97 9.08 17.92 -11.79
CA VAL A 97 9.30 19.02 -10.84
C VAL A 97 8.02 19.81 -10.67
N GLY A 98 7.55 19.98 -9.44
CA GLY A 98 6.37 20.78 -9.15
C GLY A 98 5.83 20.58 -7.74
N SER A 99 5.16 21.60 -7.21
CA SER A 99 4.60 21.56 -5.86
C SER A 99 3.42 20.60 -5.71
N ALA A 100 2.71 20.27 -6.80
CA ALA A 100 1.59 19.33 -6.83
C ALA A 100 2.01 17.90 -7.21
N CYS A 101 3.29 17.69 -7.59
CA CYS A 101 3.82 16.40 -8.03
C CYS A 101 4.43 15.61 -6.87
N LEU A 102 4.39 14.27 -6.96
CA LEU A 102 5.23 13.44 -6.13
C LEU A 102 6.63 13.36 -6.76
N ASN A 103 7.59 13.92 -6.08
CA ASN A 103 8.98 14.04 -6.52
C ASN A 103 9.93 14.01 -5.31
N ASP A 104 11.23 14.04 -5.55
CA ASP A 104 12.27 13.97 -4.53
C ASP A 104 12.03 14.95 -3.38
N PHE A 105 11.68 16.20 -3.69
CA PHE A 105 11.46 17.25 -2.69
C PHE A 105 10.28 16.93 -1.77
N ASN A 106 9.14 16.54 -2.35
CA ASN A 106 7.93 16.28 -1.60
C ASN A 106 8.01 14.95 -0.82
N VAL A 107 8.71 13.94 -1.37
CA VAL A 107 9.02 12.69 -0.65
C VAL A 107 9.93 12.97 0.55
N LEU A 108 10.99 13.75 0.38
CA LEU A 108 11.87 14.13 1.47
C LEU A 108 11.16 14.97 2.54
N ARG A 109 10.33 15.94 2.13
CA ARG A 109 9.53 16.73 3.09
C ARG A 109 8.65 15.81 3.94
N ALA A 110 7.97 14.85 3.34
CA ALA A 110 7.17 13.87 4.05
C ALA A 110 8.03 12.99 4.97
N GLY A 111 9.18 12.51 4.48
CA GLY A 111 10.13 11.70 5.24
C GLY A 111 10.69 12.43 6.45
N LEU A 112 11.10 13.70 6.29
CA LEU A 112 11.61 14.52 7.39
C LEU A 112 10.52 14.84 8.42
N GLY A 113 9.26 15.05 7.98
CA GLY A 113 8.13 15.23 8.89
C GLY A 113 7.85 13.98 9.71
N LEU A 114 7.89 12.80 9.08
CA LEU A 114 7.77 11.52 9.75
C LEU A 114 8.94 11.27 10.72
N TRP A 115 10.16 11.63 10.30
CA TRP A 115 11.35 11.57 11.15
C TRP A 115 11.15 12.38 12.44
N ARG A 116 10.72 13.64 12.34
CA ARG A 116 10.50 14.52 13.51
C ARG A 116 9.50 13.90 14.47
N GLN A 117 8.44 13.28 13.97
CA GLN A 117 7.45 12.58 14.81
C GLN A 117 8.04 11.35 15.48
N ALA A 118 8.78 10.52 14.75
CA ALA A 118 9.39 9.29 15.29
C ALA A 118 10.52 9.58 16.28
N SER A 119 11.38 10.58 16.00
CA SER A 119 12.53 10.96 16.83
C SER A 119 12.13 11.64 18.14
N ALA A 120 10.94 12.22 18.22
CA ALA A 120 10.42 12.79 19.46
C ALA A 120 10.27 11.76 20.59
N GLN A 121 10.08 10.49 20.25
CA GLN A 121 9.96 9.39 21.23
C GLN A 121 11.20 8.49 21.28
N ASN A 122 12.00 8.46 20.21
CA ASN A 122 13.15 7.56 20.05
C ASN A 122 14.33 8.31 19.42
N PRO A 123 15.44 8.53 20.13
CA PRO A 123 16.59 9.30 19.61
C PRO A 123 17.20 8.70 18.33
N THR A 124 17.11 7.39 18.17
CA THR A 124 17.59 6.65 16.98
C THR A 124 16.43 5.84 16.41
N PRO A 125 15.45 6.49 15.75
CA PRO A 125 14.27 5.79 15.30
C PRO A 125 14.59 4.86 14.12
N ARG A 126 13.95 3.69 14.15
CA ARG A 126 14.04 2.64 13.13
C ARG A 126 12.95 2.81 12.10
N LEU A 127 13.31 2.79 10.80
CA LEU A 127 12.40 2.86 9.67
C LEU A 127 12.48 1.58 8.84
N VAL A 128 11.35 1.07 8.37
CA VAL A 128 11.30 0.08 7.28
C VAL A 128 10.74 0.74 6.03
N VAL A 129 11.39 0.54 4.89
CA VAL A 129 10.94 1.11 3.60
C VAL A 129 10.70 0.00 2.61
N ALA A 130 9.49 0.00 2.02
CA ALA A 130 9.11 -0.81 0.88
C ALA A 130 8.74 0.08 -0.31
N HIS A 131 8.66 -0.51 -1.48
CA HIS A 131 8.20 0.14 -2.69
C HIS A 131 7.51 -0.85 -3.62
N ASP A 132 6.59 -0.37 -4.43
CA ASP A 132 6.01 -1.13 -5.52
C ASP A 132 6.85 -1.02 -6.80
N VAL A 133 6.27 -1.38 -7.94
CA VAL A 133 6.93 -1.47 -9.25
C VAL A 133 6.88 -0.16 -10.06
N ARG A 134 6.21 0.88 -9.56
CA ARG A 134 5.94 2.12 -10.29
C ARG A 134 7.20 2.92 -10.61
N HIS A 135 7.09 3.80 -11.61
CA HIS A 135 8.15 4.76 -11.92
C HIS A 135 8.62 5.47 -10.64
N PHE A 136 9.92 5.48 -10.42
CA PHE A 136 10.62 6.10 -9.28
C PHE A 136 10.32 5.51 -7.89
N SER A 137 9.50 4.46 -7.76
CA SER A 137 9.20 3.88 -6.43
C SER A 137 10.48 3.47 -5.70
N ARG A 138 11.38 2.72 -6.36
CA ARG A 138 12.68 2.35 -5.80
C ARG A 138 13.55 3.58 -5.50
N HIS A 139 13.61 4.54 -6.44
CA HIS A 139 14.40 5.76 -6.25
C HIS A 139 13.97 6.54 -5.01
N PHE A 140 12.67 6.75 -4.84
CA PHE A 140 12.13 7.45 -3.66
C PHE A 140 12.32 6.66 -2.36
N ALA A 141 12.23 5.33 -2.40
CA ALA A 141 12.50 4.49 -1.25
C ALA A 141 13.98 4.58 -0.81
N GLU A 142 14.91 4.51 -1.75
CA GLU A 142 16.34 4.69 -1.50
C GLU A 142 16.67 6.10 -0.98
N LEU A 143 16.07 7.13 -1.56
CA LEU A 143 16.26 8.52 -1.16
C LEU A 143 15.80 8.74 0.30
N LEU A 144 14.63 8.20 0.65
CA LEU A 144 14.08 8.27 1.99
C LEU A 144 14.95 7.51 3.00
N ALA A 145 15.36 6.27 2.68
CA ALA A 145 16.20 5.46 3.55
C ALA A 145 17.56 6.13 3.80
N SER A 146 18.15 6.70 2.74
CA SER A 146 19.39 7.49 2.80
C SER A 146 19.24 8.72 3.72
N ALA A 147 18.19 9.51 3.54
CA ALA A 147 17.94 10.69 4.38
C ALA A 147 17.75 10.29 5.85
N TRP A 148 17.05 9.18 6.11
CA TRP A 148 16.82 8.69 7.47
C TRP A 148 18.11 8.31 8.20
N THR A 149 19.05 7.64 7.53
CA THR A 149 20.37 7.29 8.11
C THR A 149 21.25 8.53 8.29
N GLN A 150 21.21 9.48 7.36
CA GLN A 150 21.94 10.75 7.49
C GLN A 150 21.44 11.58 8.70
N LEU A 151 20.17 11.45 9.05
CA LEU A 151 19.58 12.07 10.24
C LEU A 151 19.92 11.33 11.55
N GLY A 152 20.66 10.22 11.49
CA GLY A 152 21.11 9.44 12.66
C GLY A 152 20.17 8.30 13.05
N GLY A 153 19.21 7.93 12.20
CA GLY A 153 18.34 6.77 12.41
C GLY A 153 18.89 5.47 11.79
N GLU A 154 18.14 4.41 11.97
CA GLU A 154 18.38 3.11 11.37
C GLU A 154 17.31 2.85 10.30
N ALA A 155 17.70 2.59 9.07
CA ALA A 155 16.78 2.34 7.97
C ALA A 155 16.98 0.95 7.37
N TYR A 156 15.88 0.18 7.27
CA TYR A 156 15.81 -1.10 6.58
C TYR A 156 15.06 -0.89 5.27
N LEU A 157 15.70 -1.23 4.16
CA LEU A 157 15.13 -1.16 2.82
C LEU A 157 14.95 -2.57 2.27
N PHE A 158 13.80 -2.89 1.72
CA PHE A 158 13.64 -4.13 0.94
C PHE A 158 14.51 -4.09 -0.32
N ALA A 159 15.17 -5.21 -0.62
CA ALA A 159 16.06 -5.31 -1.78
C ALA A 159 15.33 -5.11 -3.10
N ASP A 160 14.09 -5.59 -3.18
CA ASP A 160 13.22 -5.50 -4.36
C ASP A 160 11.82 -5.00 -3.96
N ALA A 161 10.94 -4.83 -4.96
CA ALA A 161 9.57 -4.41 -4.74
C ALA A 161 8.80 -5.37 -3.80
N ARG A 162 8.09 -4.82 -2.83
CA ARG A 162 7.32 -5.55 -1.82
C ARG A 162 5.98 -4.89 -1.55
N SER A 163 5.05 -5.71 -1.10
CA SER A 163 3.65 -5.33 -0.86
C SER A 163 3.45 -4.46 0.38
N THR A 164 2.36 -3.69 0.39
CA THR A 164 1.93 -2.91 1.57
C THR A 164 1.71 -3.79 2.81
N PRO A 165 1.02 -4.95 2.75
CA PRO A 165 0.86 -5.81 3.92
C PRO A 165 2.19 -6.37 4.44
N GLN A 166 3.14 -6.66 3.55
CA GLN A 166 4.46 -7.14 3.96
C GLN A 166 5.25 -6.05 4.72
N LEU A 167 5.16 -4.79 4.29
CA LEU A 167 5.70 -3.66 5.07
C LEU A 167 5.08 -3.62 6.47
N SER A 168 3.74 -3.65 6.57
CA SER A 168 3.02 -3.59 7.84
C SER A 168 3.46 -4.69 8.81
N PHE A 169 3.61 -5.92 8.30
CA PHE A 169 4.15 -7.05 9.06
C PHE A 169 5.59 -6.80 9.52
N THR A 170 6.47 -6.38 8.60
CA THR A 170 7.90 -6.22 8.86
C THR A 170 8.20 -5.11 9.85
N VAL A 171 7.46 -4.00 9.82
CA VAL A 171 7.56 -2.93 10.84
C VAL A 171 7.35 -3.51 12.24
N ARG A 172 6.36 -4.36 12.43
CA ARG A 172 6.05 -5.01 13.71
C ARG A 172 7.07 -6.09 14.06
N HIS A 173 7.48 -6.89 13.08
CA HIS A 173 8.44 -7.98 13.26
C HIS A 173 9.81 -7.47 13.73
N LEU A 174 10.30 -6.39 13.13
CA LEU A 174 11.57 -5.76 13.48
C LEU A 174 11.46 -4.78 14.66
N GLY A 175 10.27 -4.55 15.21
CA GLY A 175 10.05 -3.53 16.23
C GLY A 175 10.45 -2.14 15.76
N ALA A 176 10.21 -1.81 14.48
CA ALA A 176 10.51 -0.51 13.92
C ALA A 176 9.52 0.56 14.41
N HIS A 177 9.95 1.82 14.42
CA HIS A 177 9.17 2.95 14.92
C HIS A 177 8.30 3.58 13.84
N ALA A 178 8.68 3.38 12.56
CA ALA A 178 7.94 3.84 11.38
C ALA A 178 8.11 2.88 10.21
N GLY A 179 7.18 2.94 9.28
CA GLY A 179 7.26 2.27 7.99
C GLY A 179 6.75 3.17 6.87
N VAL A 180 7.34 3.04 5.69
CA VAL A 180 6.90 3.74 4.49
C VAL A 180 6.85 2.77 3.32
N VAL A 181 5.77 2.78 2.56
CA VAL A 181 5.72 2.16 1.23
C VAL A 181 5.48 3.22 0.17
N ILE A 182 6.33 3.21 -0.86
CA ILE A 182 6.20 4.08 -2.02
C ILE A 182 5.33 3.37 -3.05
N THR A 183 4.07 3.80 -3.14
CA THR A 183 3.03 3.21 -4.00
C THR A 183 1.85 4.13 -4.18
N ALA A 184 1.20 4.07 -5.34
CA ALA A 184 -0.12 4.64 -5.57
C ALA A 184 -1.21 3.56 -5.74
N SER A 185 -0.95 2.32 -5.26
CA SER A 185 -1.89 1.19 -5.37
C SER A 185 -2.34 0.97 -6.84
N HIS A 186 -3.62 0.96 -7.13
CA HIS A 186 -4.20 0.73 -8.46
C HIS A 186 -4.35 2.00 -9.34
N ASN A 187 -3.82 3.16 -8.93
CA ASN A 187 -3.88 4.38 -9.75
C ASN A 187 -3.15 4.19 -11.09
N PRO A 188 -3.41 5.04 -12.11
CA PRO A 188 -2.69 5.02 -13.38
C PRO A 188 -1.15 5.06 -13.22
N SER A 189 -0.43 4.63 -14.25
CA SER A 189 1.04 4.45 -14.22
C SER A 189 1.83 5.73 -13.96
N HIS A 190 1.28 6.90 -14.32
CA HIS A 190 1.93 8.19 -14.10
C HIS A 190 1.85 8.71 -12.67
N ASP A 191 1.05 8.07 -11.81
CA ASP A 191 0.93 8.41 -10.40
C ASP A 191 1.87 7.57 -9.54
N ASN A 192 2.30 8.16 -8.41
CA ASN A 192 2.93 7.44 -7.33
C ASN A 192 2.46 8.01 -5.97
N GLY A 193 2.87 7.41 -4.87
CA GLY A 193 2.44 7.79 -3.54
C GLY A 193 3.44 7.46 -2.45
N PHE A 194 3.20 8.03 -1.30
CA PHE A 194 3.93 7.82 -0.05
C PHE A 194 2.89 7.44 1.00
N LYS A 195 2.80 6.18 1.39
CA LYS A 195 1.97 5.71 2.51
C LYS A 195 2.86 5.47 3.71
N CYS A 196 2.47 5.94 4.90
CA CYS A 196 3.24 5.70 6.11
C CYS A 196 2.41 5.07 7.22
N CYS A 197 3.10 4.34 8.09
CA CYS A 197 2.61 3.82 9.35
C CYS A 197 3.62 4.11 10.47
N LEU A 198 3.19 4.00 11.71
CA LEU A 198 4.04 4.00 12.90
C LEU A 198 4.26 2.57 13.40
N ALA A 199 4.85 2.40 14.58
CA ALA A 199 5.27 1.12 15.17
C ALA A 199 4.18 0.04 15.20
N THR A 200 2.91 0.42 15.17
CA THR A 200 1.78 -0.52 15.10
C THR A 200 1.66 -1.24 13.75
N GLY A 201 2.34 -0.76 12.71
CA GLY A 201 2.22 -1.24 11.34
C GLY A 201 0.95 -0.76 10.60
N GLY A 202 0.02 -0.11 11.29
CA GLY A 202 -1.19 0.47 10.72
C GLY A 202 -0.99 1.91 10.25
N GLN A 203 -1.73 2.31 9.21
CA GLN A 203 -1.71 3.70 8.75
C GLN A 203 -2.04 4.65 9.91
N VAL A 204 -1.39 5.81 9.90
CA VAL A 204 -1.52 6.81 10.97
C VAL A 204 -2.96 7.30 11.16
N THR A 205 -3.34 7.51 12.40
CA THR A 205 -4.65 8.02 12.82
C THR A 205 -4.48 9.18 13.79
N PRO A 206 -5.52 10.02 14.05
CA PRO A 206 -5.43 11.05 15.05
C PRO A 206 -5.02 10.52 16.44
N PRO A 207 -4.10 11.22 17.18
CA PRO A 207 -3.55 12.54 16.86
C PRO A 207 -2.30 12.55 15.96
N ASP A 208 -1.69 11.40 15.69
CA ASP A 208 -0.38 11.32 15.02
C ASP A 208 -0.40 11.81 13.56
N ASP A 209 -1.50 11.57 12.82
CA ASP A 209 -1.65 12.06 11.45
C ASP A 209 -1.65 13.59 11.39
N VAL A 210 -2.29 14.25 12.34
CA VAL A 210 -2.29 15.73 12.46
C VAL A 210 -0.88 16.23 12.79
N ALA A 211 -0.22 15.61 13.74
CA ALA A 211 1.15 15.99 14.12
C ALA A 211 2.13 15.86 12.97
N ILE A 212 2.06 14.77 12.18
CA ILE A 212 2.92 14.58 11.01
C ILE A 212 2.62 15.65 9.95
N VAL A 213 1.34 15.93 9.65
CA VAL A 213 0.94 16.98 8.70
C VAL A 213 1.52 18.34 9.09
N GLU A 214 1.45 18.70 10.38
CA GLU A 214 2.03 19.93 10.91
C GLU A 214 3.56 19.96 10.73
N GLN A 215 4.25 18.87 11.06
CA GLN A 215 5.69 18.77 10.85
C GLN A 215 6.08 18.91 9.38
N VAL A 216 5.40 18.22 8.48
CA VAL A 216 5.62 18.30 7.02
C VAL A 216 5.41 19.74 6.52
N GLY A 217 4.39 20.44 7.04
CA GLY A 217 4.09 21.82 6.69
C GLY A 217 5.20 22.82 7.06
N GLN A 218 6.02 22.50 8.07
CA GLN A 218 7.13 23.34 8.54
C GLN A 218 8.45 23.10 7.76
N ILE A 219 8.52 22.06 6.93
CA ILE A 219 9.75 21.72 6.20
C ILE A 219 9.79 22.46 4.88
N SER A 220 10.80 23.29 4.71
CA SER A 220 11.08 24.04 3.48
C SER A 220 11.86 23.19 2.46
N LEU A 221 12.00 23.71 1.22
CA LEU A 221 12.87 23.08 0.22
C LEU A 221 14.35 23.11 0.61
N ALA A 222 14.79 24.15 1.33
CA ALA A 222 16.16 24.24 1.83
C ALA A 222 16.46 23.18 2.91
N ASP A 223 15.48 22.76 3.69
CA ASP A 223 15.66 21.71 4.68
C ASP A 223 15.89 20.34 4.04
N VAL A 224 15.41 20.10 2.82
CA VAL A 224 15.56 18.82 2.11
C VAL A 224 16.74 18.78 1.15
N GLU A 225 17.24 19.93 0.74
CA GLU A 225 18.36 20.05 -0.22
C GLU A 225 19.58 19.19 0.16
N PRO A 226 20.04 19.12 1.44
CA PRO A 226 21.18 18.29 1.83
C PRO A 226 20.98 16.79 1.60
N TYR A 227 19.73 16.31 1.48
CA TYR A 227 19.38 14.90 1.36
C TYR A 227 19.02 14.47 -0.06
N LEU A 228 19.10 15.36 -1.05
CA LEU A 228 18.82 15.04 -2.47
C LEU A 228 19.85 14.08 -3.06
N GLU A 229 21.07 14.05 -2.52
CA GLU A 229 22.08 13.06 -2.90
C GLU A 229 21.98 11.82 -2.01
N LYS A 230 21.79 10.66 -2.63
CA LYS A 230 21.66 9.38 -1.91
C LYS A 230 23.01 8.88 -1.40
N ASN A 231 23.06 8.53 -0.12
CA ASN A 231 24.15 7.77 0.47
C ASN A 231 23.58 6.51 1.14
N LEU A 232 23.72 5.37 0.48
CA LEU A 232 23.17 4.09 0.95
C LEU A 232 24.10 3.29 1.86
N ALA A 233 25.30 3.80 2.18
CA ALA A 233 26.30 3.07 2.95
C ALA A 233 25.82 2.65 4.37
N GLY A 234 24.89 3.39 4.96
CA GLY A 234 24.30 3.08 6.26
C GLY A 234 22.93 2.40 6.22
N VAL A 235 22.39 2.16 5.02
CA VAL A 235 21.09 1.54 4.85
C VAL A 235 21.22 0.02 4.94
N LEU A 236 20.40 -0.59 5.79
CA LEU A 236 20.36 -2.04 5.99
C LEU A 236 19.33 -2.68 5.03
N THR A 237 19.61 -3.90 4.59
CA THR A 237 18.61 -4.71 3.88
C THR A 237 17.66 -5.35 4.90
N VAL A 238 16.37 -5.41 4.62
CA VAL A 238 15.42 -6.18 5.42
C VAL A 238 15.89 -7.64 5.47
N PRO A 239 16.04 -8.24 6.67
CA PRO A 239 16.54 -9.60 6.79
C PRO A 239 15.53 -10.63 6.25
N ALA A 240 16.05 -11.71 5.67
CA ALA A 240 15.23 -12.75 5.01
C ALA A 240 14.25 -13.46 5.97
N ASP A 241 14.60 -13.55 7.26
CA ASP A 241 13.73 -14.16 8.28
C ASP A 241 12.41 -13.40 8.47
N ALA A 242 12.37 -12.10 8.18
CA ALA A 242 11.12 -11.33 8.17
C ALA A 242 10.17 -11.78 7.05
N GLU A 243 10.71 -12.09 5.85
CA GLU A 243 9.92 -12.64 4.74
C GLU A 243 9.44 -14.06 5.05
N ASP A 244 10.31 -14.91 5.58
CA ASP A 244 9.99 -16.27 5.99
C ASP A 244 8.93 -16.31 7.08
N ALA A 245 9.02 -15.41 8.06
CA ALA A 245 8.05 -15.28 9.13
C ALA A 245 6.66 -14.84 8.59
N TYR A 246 6.63 -13.88 7.66
CA TYR A 246 5.39 -13.47 7.02
C TYR A 246 4.78 -14.62 6.19
N LEU A 247 5.58 -15.29 5.38
CA LEU A 247 5.14 -16.46 4.59
C LEU A 247 4.59 -17.58 5.48
N ALA A 248 5.21 -17.82 6.65
CA ALA A 248 4.71 -18.77 7.62
C ALA A 248 3.34 -18.37 8.19
N ARG A 249 3.10 -17.06 8.40
CA ARG A 249 1.79 -16.53 8.83
C ARG A 249 0.72 -16.73 7.77
N LEU A 250 1.05 -16.50 6.48
CA LEU A 250 0.13 -16.72 5.36
C LEU A 250 -0.29 -18.20 5.28
N ALA A 251 0.65 -19.11 5.34
CA ALA A 251 0.36 -20.55 5.30
C ALA A 251 -0.45 -21.02 6.51
N ALA A 252 -0.25 -20.41 7.69
CA ALA A 252 -0.99 -20.76 8.91
C ALA A 252 -2.45 -20.27 8.93
N LEU A 253 -2.91 -19.56 7.90
CA LEU A 253 -4.33 -19.18 7.74
C LEU A 253 -5.23 -20.33 7.37
N VAL A 254 -4.69 -21.34 6.68
CA VAL A 254 -5.41 -22.56 6.31
C VAL A 254 -5.83 -23.29 7.58
N VAL A 255 -7.13 -23.48 7.72
CA VAL A 255 -7.75 -24.11 8.90
C VAL A 255 -7.84 -25.63 8.71
N ASP A 256 -8.19 -26.07 7.49
CA ASP A 256 -8.24 -27.50 7.12
C ASP A 256 -7.30 -27.82 5.94
N PRO A 257 -6.03 -28.14 6.21
CA PRO A 257 -5.09 -28.52 5.16
C PRO A 257 -5.50 -29.75 4.34
N GLU A 258 -6.35 -30.63 4.90
CA GLU A 258 -6.82 -31.82 4.20
C GLU A 258 -7.80 -31.48 3.08
N VAL A 259 -8.58 -30.40 3.20
CA VAL A 259 -9.46 -29.91 2.13
C VAL A 259 -8.65 -29.59 0.89
N LEU A 260 -7.56 -28.84 1.03
CA LEU A 260 -6.68 -28.49 -0.10
C LEU A 260 -6.03 -29.72 -0.74
N SER A 261 -5.66 -30.71 0.06
CA SER A 261 -5.05 -31.94 -0.49
C SER A 261 -6.05 -32.82 -1.24
N ARG A 262 -7.33 -32.81 -0.80
CA ARG A 262 -8.41 -33.62 -1.43
C ARG A 262 -9.06 -32.93 -2.63
N HIS A 263 -9.16 -31.62 -2.61
CA HIS A 263 -9.94 -30.83 -3.55
C HIS A 263 -9.14 -29.63 -4.08
N ALA A 264 -7.83 -29.84 -4.38
CA ALA A 264 -6.96 -28.76 -4.87
C ALA A 264 -7.62 -27.97 -6.03
N PRO A 265 -8.02 -26.71 -5.83
CA PRO A 265 -8.64 -25.93 -6.88
C PRO A 265 -7.63 -25.58 -7.97
N LYS A 266 -8.08 -25.55 -9.22
CA LYS A 266 -7.31 -24.97 -10.32
C LYS A 266 -7.41 -23.44 -10.24
N VAL A 267 -6.35 -22.81 -9.85
CA VAL A 267 -6.30 -21.35 -9.65
C VAL A 267 -5.53 -20.68 -10.77
N VAL A 268 -6.14 -19.68 -11.41
CA VAL A 268 -5.42 -18.71 -12.25
C VAL A 268 -5.13 -17.47 -11.41
N PHE A 269 -3.88 -17.05 -11.39
CA PHE A 269 -3.43 -15.89 -10.63
C PHE A 269 -2.71 -14.87 -11.53
N THR A 270 -3.04 -13.59 -11.34
CA THR A 270 -2.29 -12.47 -11.92
C THR A 270 -1.97 -11.43 -10.85
N ASN A 271 -0.72 -10.97 -10.84
CA ASN A 271 -0.25 -9.85 -10.02
C ASN A 271 -0.40 -8.49 -10.74
N LEU A 272 -0.99 -8.44 -11.94
CA LEU A 272 -1.17 -7.22 -12.73
C LEU A 272 0.12 -6.38 -12.81
N HIS A 273 1.26 -7.01 -13.09
CA HIS A 273 2.62 -6.44 -13.09
C HIS A 273 3.11 -5.93 -11.72
N GLY A 274 2.35 -6.16 -10.64
CA GLY A 274 2.64 -5.69 -9.29
C GLY A 274 3.39 -6.71 -8.42
N THR A 275 3.38 -6.50 -7.11
CA THR A 275 4.20 -7.24 -6.13
C THR A 275 3.55 -8.53 -5.60
N GLY A 276 2.31 -8.86 -6.03
CA GLY A 276 1.57 -9.98 -5.47
C GLY A 276 2.22 -11.35 -5.68
N ASP A 277 2.94 -11.55 -6.79
CA ASP A 277 3.63 -12.80 -7.09
C ASP A 277 4.69 -13.17 -6.05
N VAL A 278 5.29 -12.17 -5.40
CA VAL A 278 6.39 -12.36 -4.43
C VAL A 278 5.95 -13.18 -3.22
N MET A 279 4.71 -12.97 -2.73
CA MET A 279 4.20 -13.68 -1.56
C MET A 279 3.06 -14.65 -1.87
N VAL A 280 2.18 -14.34 -2.82
CA VAL A 280 1.04 -15.21 -3.17
C VAL A 280 1.51 -16.56 -3.69
N ILE A 281 2.43 -16.57 -4.67
CA ILE A 281 2.89 -17.84 -5.28
C ILE A 281 3.59 -18.73 -4.25
N PRO A 282 4.58 -18.25 -3.46
CA PRO A 282 5.20 -19.07 -2.42
C PRO A 282 4.21 -19.51 -1.33
N ALA A 283 3.23 -18.65 -0.95
CA ALA A 283 2.24 -19.00 0.05
C ALA A 283 1.32 -20.14 -0.43
N LEU A 284 0.82 -20.06 -1.67
CA LEU A 284 0.01 -21.12 -2.28
C LEU A 284 0.80 -22.42 -2.39
N ARG A 285 2.05 -22.38 -2.86
CA ARG A 285 2.92 -23.56 -2.94
C ARG A 285 3.19 -24.19 -1.58
N ARG A 286 3.34 -23.36 -0.54
CA ARG A 286 3.56 -23.84 0.83
C ARG A 286 2.34 -24.60 1.39
N VAL A 287 1.14 -24.31 0.91
CA VAL A 287 -0.09 -25.02 1.28
C VAL A 287 -0.50 -26.09 0.28
N GLY A 288 0.40 -26.44 -0.67
CA GLY A 288 0.22 -27.54 -1.61
C GLY A 288 -0.49 -27.19 -2.92
N LEU A 289 -0.69 -25.89 -3.22
CA LEU A 289 -1.29 -25.41 -4.47
C LEU A 289 -0.22 -24.81 -5.40
N ASP A 290 -0.29 -25.14 -6.70
CA ASP A 290 0.54 -24.51 -7.72
C ASP A 290 -0.36 -23.74 -8.68
N PRO A 291 -0.47 -22.39 -8.56
CA PRO A 291 -1.36 -21.62 -9.40
C PRO A 291 -0.84 -21.52 -10.83
N PHE A 292 -1.75 -21.49 -11.80
CA PHE A 292 -1.43 -21.02 -13.14
C PHE A 292 -1.23 -19.50 -13.10
N VAL A 293 -0.01 -19.04 -13.32
CA VAL A 293 0.32 -17.62 -13.33
C VAL A 293 0.19 -17.06 -14.75
N VAL A 294 -0.43 -15.87 -14.88
CA VAL A 294 -0.54 -15.18 -16.17
C VAL A 294 0.81 -14.56 -16.52
N ASP A 295 1.62 -15.25 -17.32
CA ASP A 295 3.01 -14.89 -17.63
C ASP A 295 3.13 -13.49 -18.25
N GLU A 296 2.16 -13.08 -19.09
CA GLU A 296 2.13 -11.76 -19.73
C GLU A 296 1.98 -10.59 -18.72
N GLN A 297 1.53 -10.89 -17.50
CA GLN A 297 1.32 -9.91 -16.44
C GLN A 297 2.22 -10.13 -15.23
N ARG A 298 3.11 -11.10 -15.28
CA ARG A 298 3.95 -11.48 -14.15
C ARG A 298 5.12 -10.53 -13.94
N GLU A 299 5.74 -10.05 -15.04
CA GLU A 299 6.89 -9.15 -14.94
C GLU A 299 6.50 -7.85 -14.23
N HIS A 300 7.33 -7.42 -13.28
CA HIS A 300 7.19 -6.17 -12.57
C HIS A 300 7.41 -4.98 -13.52
N ASP A 301 6.34 -4.30 -13.90
CA ASP A 301 6.39 -3.17 -14.84
C ASP A 301 5.44 -2.04 -14.42
N GLY A 302 6.01 -0.93 -13.97
CA GLY A 302 5.24 0.25 -13.55
C GLY A 302 4.46 0.96 -14.66
N ARG A 303 4.63 0.55 -15.93
CA ARG A 303 3.84 1.03 -17.07
C ARG A 303 2.48 0.32 -17.17
N PHE A 304 2.36 -0.88 -16.58
CA PHE A 304 1.18 -1.75 -16.66
C PHE A 304 0.70 -2.00 -18.10
N PRO A 305 1.57 -2.52 -19.00
CA PRO A 305 1.36 -2.46 -20.45
C PRO A 305 0.16 -3.29 -20.96
N THR A 306 -0.31 -4.26 -20.19
CA THR A 306 -1.40 -5.16 -20.60
C THR A 306 -2.78 -4.72 -20.11
N VAL A 307 -2.86 -3.66 -19.29
CA VAL A 307 -4.11 -3.19 -18.70
C VAL A 307 -4.22 -1.66 -18.72
N PRO A 308 -5.43 -1.10 -18.92
CA PRO A 308 -5.61 0.36 -18.82
C PRO A 308 -5.35 0.91 -17.42
N SER A 309 -5.62 0.09 -16.40
CA SER A 309 -5.35 0.35 -14.99
C SER A 309 -5.19 -0.97 -14.26
N PRO A 310 -4.20 -1.11 -13.36
CA PRO A 310 -3.98 -2.34 -12.59
C PRO A 310 -4.95 -2.45 -11.41
N ASN A 311 -6.24 -2.23 -11.67
CA ASN A 311 -7.30 -2.24 -10.66
C ASN A 311 -8.09 -3.56 -10.70
N PRO A 312 -7.99 -4.42 -9.67
CA PRO A 312 -8.69 -5.70 -9.62
C PRO A 312 -10.22 -5.58 -9.45
N GLU A 313 -10.76 -4.37 -9.33
CA GLU A 313 -12.19 -4.10 -9.42
C GLU A 313 -12.69 -4.03 -10.87
N SER A 314 -11.77 -3.80 -11.83
CA SER A 314 -12.10 -3.57 -13.23
C SER A 314 -12.14 -4.87 -14.03
N PRO A 315 -13.23 -5.17 -14.75
CA PRO A 315 -13.26 -6.30 -15.69
C PRO A 315 -12.14 -6.28 -16.72
N ALA A 316 -11.66 -5.09 -17.12
CA ALA A 316 -10.56 -4.94 -18.07
C ALA A 316 -9.23 -5.50 -17.55
N ALA A 317 -9.03 -5.55 -16.23
CA ALA A 317 -7.85 -6.14 -15.63
C ALA A 317 -7.83 -7.69 -15.70
N PHE A 318 -9.02 -8.30 -15.86
CA PHE A 318 -9.17 -9.76 -15.88
C PHE A 318 -9.11 -10.39 -17.26
N VAL A 319 -9.07 -9.63 -18.35
CA VAL A 319 -9.21 -10.15 -19.73
C VAL A 319 -8.24 -11.30 -20.03
N LEU A 320 -6.96 -11.15 -19.72
CA LEU A 320 -5.95 -12.21 -19.94
C LEU A 320 -6.17 -13.39 -18.98
N ALA A 321 -6.38 -13.12 -17.70
CA ALA A 321 -6.58 -14.16 -16.70
C ALA A 321 -7.84 -14.99 -16.99
N LEU A 322 -8.94 -14.39 -17.46
CA LEU A 322 -10.17 -15.10 -17.85
C LEU A 322 -9.95 -15.97 -19.09
N LYS A 323 -9.19 -15.48 -20.09
CA LYS A 323 -8.83 -16.29 -21.25
C LYS A 323 -8.09 -17.57 -20.83
N HIS A 324 -7.06 -17.46 -20.02
CA HIS A 324 -6.33 -18.62 -19.51
C HIS A 324 -7.21 -19.50 -18.60
N ALA A 325 -8.12 -18.90 -17.85
CA ALA A 325 -9.06 -19.66 -17.02
C ALA A 325 -10.00 -20.55 -17.85
N GLU A 326 -10.48 -20.06 -18.99
CA GLU A 326 -11.28 -20.84 -19.94
C GLU A 326 -10.47 -22.01 -20.55
N GLU A 327 -9.19 -21.78 -20.90
CA GLU A 327 -8.31 -22.80 -21.48
C GLU A 327 -8.08 -23.99 -20.56
N ILE A 328 -7.94 -23.76 -19.23
CA ILE A 328 -7.66 -24.82 -18.25
C ILE A 328 -8.91 -25.25 -17.46
N ALA A 329 -10.06 -24.66 -17.71
CA ALA A 329 -11.27 -24.81 -16.90
C ALA A 329 -10.97 -24.57 -15.40
N ALA A 330 -10.51 -23.35 -15.08
CA ALA A 330 -10.13 -22.97 -13.73
C ALA A 330 -11.35 -22.89 -12.80
N ASP A 331 -11.16 -23.27 -11.53
CA ASP A 331 -12.18 -23.15 -10.47
C ASP A 331 -12.21 -21.73 -9.89
N LEU A 332 -11.08 -21.02 -9.95
CA LEU A 332 -10.91 -19.71 -9.34
C LEU A 332 -9.93 -18.84 -10.14
N VAL A 333 -10.27 -17.56 -10.31
CA VAL A 333 -9.39 -16.56 -10.92
C VAL A 333 -9.17 -15.42 -9.94
N LEU A 334 -7.91 -15.11 -9.65
CA LEU A 334 -7.51 -14.13 -8.65
C LEU A 334 -6.56 -13.09 -9.25
N ALA A 335 -6.80 -11.82 -8.92
CA ALA A 335 -5.94 -10.71 -9.33
C ALA A 335 -5.63 -9.81 -8.14
N THR A 336 -4.35 -9.43 -7.95
CA THR A 336 -3.96 -8.44 -6.93
C THR A 336 -3.56 -7.13 -7.59
N ASP A 337 -3.79 -6.00 -6.89
CA ASP A 337 -3.28 -4.71 -7.33
C ASP A 337 -1.75 -4.59 -7.08
N PRO A 338 -1.10 -3.54 -7.62
CA PRO A 338 0.37 -3.45 -7.61
C PRO A 338 1.05 -3.53 -6.25
N ASP A 339 0.44 -3.07 -5.18
CA ASP A 339 0.97 -3.18 -3.82
C ASP A 339 0.31 -4.29 -2.99
N SER A 340 -0.48 -5.14 -3.65
CA SER A 340 -1.08 -6.37 -3.12
C SER A 340 -1.86 -6.16 -1.81
N ASP A 341 -2.54 -5.01 -1.69
CA ASP A 341 -3.46 -4.74 -0.59
C ASP A 341 -4.92 -5.06 -0.96
N ARG A 342 -5.23 -5.27 -2.26
CA ARG A 342 -6.55 -5.63 -2.78
C ARG A 342 -6.51 -6.89 -3.63
N VAL A 343 -7.61 -7.64 -3.61
CA VAL A 343 -7.80 -8.84 -4.44
C VAL A 343 -9.15 -8.86 -5.11
N GLY A 344 -9.16 -9.02 -6.44
CA GLY A 344 -10.35 -9.31 -7.23
C GLY A 344 -10.48 -10.81 -7.46
N VAL A 345 -11.72 -11.26 -7.59
CA VAL A 345 -12.09 -12.68 -7.65
C VAL A 345 -13.07 -12.91 -8.79
N ALA A 346 -12.81 -13.91 -9.64
CA ALA A 346 -13.82 -14.40 -10.57
C ALA A 346 -14.01 -15.91 -10.43
N CYS A 347 -15.25 -16.36 -10.57
CA CYS A 347 -15.67 -17.75 -10.45
C CYS A 347 -16.39 -18.22 -11.73
N PRO A 348 -16.30 -19.52 -12.07
CA PRO A 348 -16.99 -20.06 -13.23
C PRO A 348 -18.51 -20.02 -13.04
N LEU A 349 -19.22 -19.80 -14.13
CA LEU A 349 -20.70 -19.86 -14.17
C LEU A 349 -21.17 -21.25 -14.63
N PRO A 350 -22.31 -21.75 -14.13
CA PRO A 350 -22.85 -23.06 -14.53
C PRO A 350 -23.12 -23.23 -16.03
N LYS A 351 -23.32 -22.11 -16.74
CA LYS A 351 -23.60 -22.09 -18.19
C LYS A 351 -22.34 -21.77 -19.02
N GLY A 352 -21.16 -21.78 -18.43
CA GLY A 352 -19.89 -21.39 -19.04
C GLY A 352 -19.56 -19.91 -18.86
N GLY A 353 -18.27 -19.57 -19.02
CA GLY A 353 -17.71 -18.25 -18.73
C GLY A 353 -17.50 -18.02 -17.24
N TYR A 354 -17.04 -16.83 -16.89
CA TYR A 354 -16.70 -16.43 -15.51
C TYR A 354 -17.43 -15.16 -15.11
N ARG A 355 -17.71 -15.03 -13.83
CA ARG A 355 -18.26 -13.82 -13.22
C ARG A 355 -17.29 -13.23 -12.23
N LEU A 356 -16.98 -11.96 -12.40
CA LEU A 356 -16.25 -11.18 -11.42
C LEU A 356 -17.17 -10.89 -10.22
N LEU A 357 -16.72 -11.23 -9.01
CA LEU A 357 -17.45 -10.96 -7.77
C LEU A 357 -17.19 -9.52 -7.33
N THR A 358 -18.21 -8.87 -6.78
CA THR A 358 -18.05 -7.56 -6.14
C THR A 358 -17.36 -7.69 -4.79
N GLY A 359 -16.71 -6.62 -4.34
CA GLY A 359 -16.06 -6.61 -3.03
C GLY A 359 -17.02 -6.91 -1.87
N ASN A 360 -18.29 -6.53 -2.00
CA ASN A 360 -19.33 -6.86 -1.03
C ASN A 360 -19.68 -8.35 -1.01
N GLU A 361 -19.74 -9.02 -2.17
CA GLU A 361 -19.97 -10.45 -2.26
C GLU A 361 -18.80 -11.22 -1.63
N VAL A 362 -17.58 -10.85 -1.95
CA VAL A 362 -16.37 -11.47 -1.38
C VAL A 362 -16.33 -11.27 0.14
N ALA A 363 -16.65 -10.07 0.65
CA ALA A 363 -16.72 -9.80 2.09
C ALA A 363 -17.71 -10.72 2.81
N ALA A 364 -18.89 -10.92 2.23
CA ALA A 364 -19.91 -11.81 2.80
C ALA A 364 -19.47 -13.29 2.78
N LEU A 365 -18.93 -13.76 1.66
CA LEU A 365 -18.43 -15.13 1.50
C LEU A 365 -17.28 -15.42 2.48
N LEU A 366 -16.29 -14.55 2.56
CA LEU A 366 -15.18 -14.70 3.49
C LEU A 366 -15.62 -14.65 4.96
N THR A 367 -16.66 -13.85 5.29
CA THR A 367 -17.21 -13.79 6.65
C THR A 367 -17.86 -15.12 7.01
N GLU A 368 -18.73 -15.68 6.15
CA GLU A 368 -19.37 -16.96 6.38
C GLU A 368 -18.35 -18.09 6.51
N PHE A 369 -17.42 -18.15 5.54
CA PHE A 369 -16.35 -19.16 5.54
C PHE A 369 -15.49 -19.09 6.80
N ARG A 370 -14.99 -17.92 7.15
CA ARG A 370 -14.08 -17.77 8.30
C ARG A 370 -14.71 -18.15 9.62
N ILE A 371 -15.99 -17.78 9.83
CA ILE A 371 -16.71 -18.14 11.05
C ILE A 371 -16.97 -19.64 11.09
N SER A 372 -17.47 -20.24 10.00
CA SER A 372 -17.80 -21.66 9.92
C SER A 372 -16.56 -22.54 10.09
N SER A 373 -15.48 -22.28 9.35
CA SER A 373 -14.24 -23.06 9.45
C SER A 373 -13.61 -23.01 10.85
N LEU A 374 -13.65 -21.86 11.53
CA LEU A 374 -13.14 -21.77 12.90
C LEU A 374 -14.04 -22.45 13.95
N LYS A 375 -15.36 -22.56 13.69
CA LYS A 375 -16.28 -23.37 14.51
C LYS A 375 -16.02 -24.87 14.31
N ASP A 376 -15.89 -25.29 13.07
CA ASP A 376 -15.63 -26.68 12.71
C ASP A 376 -14.29 -27.18 13.27
N ALA A 377 -13.28 -26.29 13.29
CA ALA A 377 -11.99 -26.57 13.94
C ALA A 377 -12.01 -26.47 15.48
N GLY A 378 -13.15 -26.14 16.09
CA GLY A 378 -13.27 -26.03 17.56
C GLY A 378 -12.55 -24.81 18.15
N ILE A 379 -12.10 -23.86 17.33
CA ILE A 379 -11.46 -22.60 17.77
C ILE A 379 -12.51 -21.62 18.29
N LEU A 380 -13.71 -21.62 17.69
CA LEU A 380 -14.87 -20.87 18.15
C LEU A 380 -15.91 -21.78 18.75
N PRO A 381 -16.66 -21.35 19.79
CA PRO A 381 -17.82 -22.07 20.28
C PRO A 381 -18.88 -22.21 19.18
N ALA A 382 -19.58 -23.38 19.12
CA ALA A 382 -20.64 -23.62 18.15
C ALA A 382 -21.75 -22.57 18.22
N ALA A 383 -22.14 -22.13 19.42
CA ALA A 383 -23.16 -21.10 19.65
C ALA A 383 -22.66 -19.66 19.28
N GLY A 384 -21.37 -19.50 18.99
CA GLY A 384 -20.75 -18.19 18.83
C GLY A 384 -20.38 -17.53 20.16
N THR A 385 -19.89 -16.31 20.10
CA THR A 385 -19.52 -15.51 21.27
C THR A 385 -19.31 -14.05 20.88
N ASP A 386 -19.75 -13.10 21.72
CA ASP A 386 -19.51 -11.67 21.54
C ASP A 386 -18.03 -11.25 21.67
N ALA A 387 -17.19 -12.14 22.19
CA ALA A 387 -15.76 -11.93 22.27
C ALA A 387 -15.05 -12.15 20.92
N ALA A 388 -15.67 -12.83 19.96
CA ALA A 388 -15.18 -12.95 18.59
C ALA A 388 -15.78 -11.86 17.70
N VAL A 389 -14.97 -11.30 16.80
CA VAL A 389 -15.33 -10.05 16.12
C VAL A 389 -14.95 -10.08 14.64
N VAL A 390 -15.92 -9.72 13.79
CA VAL A 390 -15.70 -9.28 12.40
C VAL A 390 -15.79 -7.75 12.37
N VAL A 391 -14.93 -7.11 11.61
CA VAL A 391 -14.92 -5.64 11.48
C VAL A 391 -15.15 -5.25 10.03
N LYS A 392 -16.05 -4.31 9.78
CA LYS A 392 -16.29 -3.78 8.43
C LYS A 392 -16.38 -2.26 8.40
N SER A 393 -16.15 -1.66 7.23
CA SER A 393 -16.50 -0.24 7.03
C SER A 393 -18.02 -0.07 7.03
N LEU A 394 -18.48 1.13 7.39
CA LEU A 394 -19.92 1.42 7.46
C LEU A 394 -20.63 1.32 6.09
N VAL A 395 -19.88 1.44 4.97
CA VAL A 395 -20.40 1.34 3.60
C VAL A 395 -20.33 -0.08 3.03
N THR A 396 -19.61 -0.99 3.70
CA THR A 396 -19.61 -2.42 3.36
C THR A 396 -20.97 -3.03 3.66
N THR A 397 -21.40 -3.98 2.83
CA THR A 397 -22.75 -4.58 2.86
C THR A 397 -23.24 -4.96 4.27
N PRO A 398 -24.50 -4.69 4.61
CA PRO A 398 -25.10 -5.14 5.86
C PRO A 398 -25.25 -6.68 5.94
N LEU A 399 -25.05 -7.41 4.83
CA LEU A 399 -25.07 -8.87 4.82
C LEU A 399 -24.00 -9.45 5.77
N VAL A 400 -22.84 -8.79 5.89
CA VAL A 400 -21.79 -9.18 6.86
C VAL A 400 -22.33 -9.15 8.30
N GLN A 401 -23.11 -8.13 8.67
CA GLN A 401 -23.76 -8.06 9.99
C GLN A 401 -24.74 -9.21 10.16
N ALA A 402 -25.61 -9.46 9.17
CA ALA A 402 -26.61 -10.53 9.24
C ALA A 402 -25.98 -11.93 9.38
N ILE A 403 -24.85 -12.17 8.71
CA ILE A 403 -24.06 -13.39 8.87
C ILE A 403 -23.52 -13.50 10.30
N CYS A 404 -22.93 -12.44 10.82
CA CYS A 404 -22.42 -12.41 12.19
C CYS A 404 -23.52 -12.69 13.21
N ASP A 405 -24.70 -12.06 13.08
CA ASP A 405 -25.85 -12.25 13.96
C ASP A 405 -26.33 -13.70 13.96
N ARG A 406 -26.43 -14.32 12.76
CA ARG A 406 -26.78 -15.73 12.59
C ARG A 406 -25.82 -16.66 13.34
N HIS A 407 -24.55 -16.33 13.36
CA HIS A 407 -23.50 -17.12 13.99
C HIS A 407 -23.26 -16.80 15.47
N GLY A 408 -23.92 -15.77 16.04
CA GLY A 408 -23.68 -15.31 17.40
C GLY A 408 -22.30 -14.65 17.56
N ILE A 409 -21.83 -13.94 16.51
CA ILE A 409 -20.54 -13.24 16.46
C ILE A 409 -20.80 -11.75 16.42
N ARG A 410 -19.97 -10.97 17.12
CA ARG A 410 -20.09 -9.53 17.10
C ARG A 410 -19.55 -8.95 15.78
N CYS A 411 -20.35 -8.13 15.09
CA CYS A 411 -19.90 -7.28 14.01
C CYS A 411 -19.62 -5.86 14.51
N VAL A 412 -18.50 -5.29 14.12
CA VAL A 412 -18.12 -3.91 14.48
C VAL A 412 -17.99 -3.07 13.22
N GLU A 413 -18.75 -1.97 13.15
CA GLU A 413 -18.63 -0.99 12.08
C GLU A 413 -17.60 0.08 12.42
N THR A 414 -16.85 0.52 11.38
CA THR A 414 -15.88 1.61 11.45
C THR A 414 -16.16 2.64 10.36
N LEU A 415 -15.55 3.80 10.47
CA LEU A 415 -15.47 4.75 9.36
C LEU A 415 -14.72 4.09 8.19
N VAL A 416 -14.92 4.64 6.98
CA VAL A 416 -14.20 4.22 5.78
C VAL A 416 -12.71 4.47 5.93
N GLY A 417 -11.91 3.49 5.51
CA GLY A 417 -10.46 3.49 5.61
C GLY A 417 -9.95 2.46 6.62
N PHE A 418 -9.12 1.56 6.12
CA PHE A 418 -8.62 0.39 6.87
C PHE A 418 -7.87 0.76 8.16
N LYS A 419 -7.33 1.97 8.25
CA LYS A 419 -6.73 2.54 9.46
C LYS A 419 -7.65 2.48 10.70
N TRP A 420 -8.96 2.55 10.52
CA TRP A 420 -9.92 2.46 11.60
C TRP A 420 -10.12 1.03 12.09
N ILE A 421 -10.03 0.06 11.18
CA ILE A 421 -9.98 -1.37 11.50
C ILE A 421 -8.68 -1.65 12.27
N ALA A 422 -7.53 -1.23 11.73
CA ALA A 422 -6.23 -1.37 12.38
C ALA A 422 -6.20 -0.80 13.80
N ARG A 423 -6.80 0.38 14.02
CA ARG A 423 -6.91 0.99 15.35
C ARG A 423 -7.71 0.15 16.35
N LYS A 424 -8.74 -0.59 15.88
CA LYS A 424 -9.46 -1.55 16.75
C LYS A 424 -8.57 -2.71 17.12
N LEU A 425 -7.86 -3.26 16.14
CA LEU A 425 -6.93 -4.38 16.36
C LEU A 425 -5.84 -4.02 17.37
N GLU A 426 -5.27 -2.82 17.27
CA GLU A 426 -4.25 -2.36 18.21
C GLU A 426 -4.79 -2.28 19.64
N ARG A 427 -6.00 -1.73 19.83
CA ARG A 427 -6.64 -1.70 21.16
C ARG A 427 -6.88 -3.09 21.73
N TRP A 428 -7.28 -4.06 20.89
CA TRP A 428 -7.49 -5.43 21.33
C TRP A 428 -6.19 -6.16 21.61
N ALA A 429 -5.15 -5.93 20.82
CA ALA A 429 -3.81 -6.45 21.08
C ALA A 429 -3.24 -5.92 22.40
N SER A 430 -3.34 -4.61 22.66
CA SER A 430 -2.92 -3.99 23.92
C SER A 430 -3.71 -4.55 25.11
N LYS A 431 -5.03 -4.74 24.98
CA LYS A 431 -5.86 -5.34 26.03
C LYS A 431 -5.48 -6.80 26.27
N LEU A 432 -5.21 -7.57 25.22
CA LEU A 432 -4.74 -8.94 25.32
C LEU A 432 -3.40 -9.04 26.03
N ALA A 433 -2.45 -8.20 25.66
CA ALA A 433 -1.12 -8.12 26.29
C ALA A 433 -1.22 -7.80 27.79
N ALA A 434 -2.09 -6.87 28.17
CA ALA A 434 -2.33 -6.51 29.56
C ALA A 434 -2.97 -7.65 30.40
N GLY A 435 -3.85 -8.46 29.76
CA GLY A 435 -4.57 -9.54 30.47
C GLY A 435 -3.90 -10.90 30.43
N ALA A 436 -3.05 -11.18 29.44
CA ALA A 436 -2.46 -12.49 29.19
C ALA A 436 -0.94 -12.50 28.95
N GLY A 437 -0.27 -11.34 29.09
CA GLY A 437 1.16 -11.17 28.88
C GLY A 437 1.51 -10.59 27.51
N THR A 438 2.64 -9.90 27.43
CA THR A 438 3.08 -9.13 26.26
C THR A 438 3.28 -9.96 25.00
N GLU A 439 3.59 -11.25 25.14
CA GLU A 439 3.77 -12.18 24.02
C GLU A 439 2.44 -12.74 23.46
N ALA A 440 1.34 -12.58 24.20
CA ALA A 440 0.05 -13.18 23.83
C ALA A 440 -0.48 -12.76 22.44
N PRO A 441 -0.36 -11.48 22.01
CA PRO A 441 -0.79 -11.06 20.68
C PRO A 441 0.01 -11.69 19.53
N ALA A 442 1.24 -12.10 19.75
CA ALA A 442 2.11 -12.68 18.72
C ALA A 442 1.91 -14.22 18.56
N LEU A 443 1.21 -14.87 19.47
CA LEU A 443 1.01 -16.30 19.43
C LEU A 443 0.24 -16.76 18.18
N PRO A 444 0.48 -17.99 17.69
CA PRO A 444 -0.34 -18.63 16.68
C PRO A 444 -1.82 -18.66 17.06
N LEU A 445 -2.73 -18.63 16.09
CA LEU A 445 -4.17 -18.48 16.30
C LEU A 445 -4.74 -19.49 17.34
N HIS A 446 -4.42 -20.78 17.24
CA HIS A 446 -4.92 -21.81 18.14
C HIS A 446 -4.51 -21.60 19.62
N ARG A 447 -3.36 -20.97 19.88
CA ARG A 447 -2.89 -20.62 21.23
C ARG A 447 -3.42 -19.26 21.68
N ARG A 448 -3.55 -18.33 20.75
CA ARG A 448 -4.04 -16.98 20.99
C ARG A 448 -5.54 -16.91 21.23
N ALA A 449 -6.33 -17.70 20.48
CA ALA A 449 -7.78 -17.62 20.51
C ALA A 449 -8.37 -17.78 21.93
N PRO A 450 -8.04 -18.79 22.74
CA PRO A 450 -8.59 -18.92 24.10
C PRO A 450 -8.25 -17.70 24.98
N LEU A 451 -7.06 -17.14 24.84
CA LEU A 451 -6.63 -15.96 25.59
C LEU A 451 -7.38 -14.69 25.13
N ALA A 452 -7.52 -14.51 23.81
CA ALA A 452 -8.24 -13.37 23.24
C ALA A 452 -9.73 -13.40 23.61
N LEU A 453 -10.38 -14.56 23.55
CA LEU A 453 -11.78 -14.73 23.95
C LEU A 453 -12.01 -14.44 25.43
N ARG A 454 -11.01 -14.69 26.28
CA ARG A 454 -11.10 -14.44 27.72
C ARG A 454 -10.74 -13.02 28.12
N HIS A 455 -9.71 -12.45 27.53
CA HIS A 455 -9.08 -11.20 28.00
C HIS A 455 -9.28 -10.00 27.09
N SER A 456 -9.75 -10.20 25.82
CA SER A 456 -9.86 -9.13 24.85
C SER A 456 -11.00 -9.36 23.85
N SER A 457 -10.68 -9.31 22.56
CA SER A 457 -11.54 -9.73 21.45
C SER A 457 -10.72 -10.54 20.47
N LEU A 458 -11.27 -11.65 20.00
CA LEU A 458 -10.67 -12.45 18.93
C LEU A 458 -11.09 -11.88 17.58
N PHE A 459 -10.15 -11.31 16.86
CA PHE A 459 -10.36 -10.82 15.50
C PHE A 459 -10.46 -12.01 14.53
N LEU A 460 -11.48 -11.98 13.67
CA LEU A 460 -11.74 -13.03 12.67
C LEU A 460 -11.46 -12.55 11.26
N LEU A 461 -12.01 -11.39 10.91
CA LEU A 461 -11.92 -10.80 9.56
C LEU A 461 -12.13 -9.29 9.61
N GLY A 462 -11.38 -8.56 8.79
CA GLY A 462 -11.65 -7.16 8.44
C GLY A 462 -12.04 -7.05 6.97
N ALA A 463 -13.03 -6.20 6.63
CA ALA A 463 -13.48 -6.07 5.25
C ALA A 463 -13.88 -4.63 4.88
N GLU A 464 -13.50 -4.22 3.67
CA GLU A 464 -14.02 -3.06 2.96
C GLU A 464 -14.54 -3.48 1.59
N GLU A 465 -15.64 -2.86 1.14
CA GLU A 465 -16.28 -3.13 -0.15
C GLU A 465 -15.36 -2.86 -1.36
N SER A 466 -14.30 -2.08 -1.15
CA SER A 466 -13.28 -1.74 -2.13
C SER A 466 -12.22 -2.84 -2.30
N TYR A 467 -12.63 -4.11 -2.20
CA TYR A 467 -11.78 -5.30 -2.43
C TYR A 467 -10.62 -5.46 -1.45
N GLY A 468 -10.72 -4.82 -0.29
CA GLY A 468 -9.71 -4.89 0.77
C GLY A 468 -10.16 -5.73 1.95
N TYR A 469 -9.38 -6.77 2.28
CA TYR A 469 -9.69 -7.70 3.37
C TYR A 469 -8.47 -7.91 4.25
N LEU A 470 -8.68 -8.35 5.47
CA LEU A 470 -7.64 -8.73 6.41
C LEU A 470 -8.05 -10.00 7.14
N ALA A 471 -7.27 -11.04 6.98
CA ALA A 471 -7.52 -12.36 7.55
C ALA A 471 -6.77 -12.62 8.88
N ASP A 472 -5.64 -11.92 9.10
CA ASP A 472 -4.79 -12.08 10.30
C ASP A 472 -4.39 -10.71 10.87
N ASP A 473 -4.44 -10.58 12.18
CA ASP A 473 -4.05 -9.37 12.90
C ASP A 473 -2.53 -9.19 13.10
N ALA A 474 -1.69 -10.05 12.52
CA ALA A 474 -0.25 -9.80 12.40
C ALA A 474 0.06 -8.62 11.48
N VAL A 475 -0.81 -8.36 10.50
CA VAL A 475 -0.81 -7.20 9.62
C VAL A 475 -1.82 -6.16 10.13
N ARG A 476 -1.62 -4.90 9.83
CA ARG A 476 -2.49 -3.77 10.23
C ARG A 476 -3.00 -2.95 9.05
N ASP A 477 -2.99 -3.51 7.87
CA ASP A 477 -3.64 -2.99 6.66
C ASP A 477 -4.33 -4.14 5.93
N LYS A 478 -4.98 -3.84 4.82
CA LYS A 478 -5.52 -4.84 3.89
C LYS A 478 -4.42 -5.78 3.43
N ASP A 479 -4.73 -7.06 3.32
CA ASP A 479 -3.77 -8.09 2.95
C ASP A 479 -4.35 -9.04 1.89
N ALA A 480 -4.05 -8.74 0.63
CA ALA A 480 -4.47 -9.58 -0.48
C ALA A 480 -3.72 -10.92 -0.49
N ASN A 481 -2.45 -10.95 -0.03
CA ASN A 481 -1.68 -12.19 0.02
C ASN A 481 -2.36 -13.22 0.94
N ALA A 482 -2.78 -12.77 2.13
CA ALA A 482 -3.52 -13.56 3.09
C ALA A 482 -4.92 -13.96 2.56
N THR A 483 -5.59 -13.02 1.91
CA THR A 483 -6.95 -13.23 1.39
C THR A 483 -6.96 -14.25 0.27
N VAL A 484 -5.94 -14.27 -0.61
CA VAL A 484 -5.79 -15.28 -1.67
C VAL A 484 -5.69 -16.68 -1.08
N VAL A 485 -4.89 -16.90 -0.04
CA VAL A 485 -4.76 -18.20 0.63
C VAL A 485 -6.12 -18.66 1.18
N MET A 486 -6.85 -17.75 1.83
CA MET A 486 -8.15 -18.02 2.41
C MET A 486 -9.23 -18.34 1.35
N LEU A 487 -9.19 -17.66 0.19
CA LEU A 487 -10.09 -17.91 -0.94
C LEU A 487 -9.85 -19.26 -1.59
N CYS A 488 -8.62 -19.76 -1.56
CA CYS A 488 -8.29 -21.08 -2.11
C CYS A 488 -8.73 -22.23 -1.18
N GLU A 489 -8.85 -21.97 0.12
CA GLU A 489 -9.38 -22.96 1.09
C GLU A 489 -10.92 -23.01 1.05
N PHE A 490 -11.58 -21.88 0.76
CA PHE A 490 -13.03 -21.73 0.68
C PHE A 490 -13.61 -22.47 -0.53
#